data_9d1512a04aea60b4db6b530669e5e4e2
#
_entry.id   9d1512a04aea60b4db6b530669e5e4e2
#
_cell.length_a   1.000
_cell.length_b   1.000
_cell.length_c   1.000
_cell.angle_alpha   90.00
_cell.angle_beta   90.00
_cell.angle_gamma   90.00
#
_symmetry.space_group_name_H-M   'P 1'
#
loop_
_entity.id
_entity.type
_entity.pdbx_description
1 polymer ?
#
loop_
_entity_poly.entity_id
_entity_poly.type
_entity_poly.pdbx_seq_one_letter_code
_entity_poly.pdbx_strand_id
1 'polypeptide(L)'
;MIKKKAKGFTLIELVVVIIIVGILSIVAVPIYRGYTRKAMATEGKTLLGTVQTAEKLYFTEFANFKVISQTNFDEGLDVDARPNKYFTGFSVTTSGNQFTATTSGSFGASGISLTLVSGKTTAPVWTDKGLND
;
A
#
# COMPACT_ATOMS: atom_id res chain seq x y z
N MET A 1 6.04 27.26 -56.97
CA MET A 1 5.99 26.76 -55.58
C MET A 1 4.71 25.95 -55.42
N ILE A 2 4.79 24.61 -55.37
CA ILE A 2 3.63 23.73 -55.26
C ILE A 2 3.26 23.63 -53.76
N LYS A 3 2.18 24.27 -53.33
CA LYS A 3 1.63 24.10 -51.98
C LYS A 3 1.05 22.68 -51.85
N LYS A 4 1.72 21.78 -51.12
CA LYS A 4 1.16 20.50 -50.70
C LYS A 4 -0.08 20.77 -49.87
N LYS A 5 -1.27 20.38 -50.32
CA LYS A 5 -2.50 20.40 -49.53
C LYS A 5 -2.32 19.41 -48.36
N ALA A 6 -2.37 19.91 -47.15
CA ALA A 6 -2.43 19.06 -45.95
C ALA A 6 -3.73 18.23 -46.03
N LYS A 7 -3.62 16.90 -45.99
CA LYS A 7 -4.78 16.00 -45.88
C LYS A 7 -5.30 16.10 -44.45
N GLY A 8 -6.52 16.55 -44.29
CA GLY A 8 -7.23 16.55 -43.01
C GLY A 8 -7.78 15.15 -42.69
N PHE A 9 -7.99 14.86 -41.39
CA PHE A 9 -8.66 13.66 -40.97
C PHE A 9 -10.14 13.64 -41.38
N THR A 10 -10.66 12.47 -41.72
CA THR A 10 -12.07 12.28 -41.97
C THR A 10 -12.83 12.10 -40.65
N LEU A 11 -14.11 12.46 -40.62
CA LEU A 11 -14.97 12.29 -39.45
C LEU A 11 -15.08 10.81 -39.04
N ILE A 12 -15.13 9.91 -40.06
CA ILE A 12 -15.21 8.45 -39.77
C ILE A 12 -13.96 7.90 -39.12
N GLU A 13 -12.76 8.38 -39.49
CA GLU A 13 -11.51 7.98 -38.86
C GLU A 13 -11.51 8.37 -37.37
N LEU A 14 -12.02 9.54 -37.03
CA LEU A 14 -12.11 9.97 -35.63
C LEU A 14 -13.13 9.14 -34.84
N VAL A 15 -14.30 8.87 -35.41
CA VAL A 15 -15.36 8.07 -34.77
C VAL A 15 -14.90 6.65 -34.49
N VAL A 16 -14.23 6.01 -35.44
CA VAL A 16 -13.69 4.64 -35.24
C VAL A 16 -12.68 4.60 -34.10
N VAL A 17 -11.79 5.60 -34.01
CA VAL A 17 -10.79 5.68 -32.90
C VAL A 17 -11.46 5.79 -31.54
N ILE A 18 -12.46 6.67 -31.38
CA ILE A 18 -13.13 6.84 -30.07
C ILE A 18 -13.94 5.60 -29.67
N ILE A 19 -14.51 4.86 -30.61
CA ILE A 19 -15.20 3.59 -30.36
C ILE A 19 -14.20 2.55 -29.81
N ILE A 20 -13.06 2.39 -30.47
CA ILE A 20 -12.02 1.43 -30.06
C ILE A 20 -11.49 1.79 -28.69
N VAL A 21 -11.13 3.06 -28.44
CA VAL A 21 -10.65 3.54 -27.14
C VAL A 21 -11.72 3.34 -26.05
N GLY A 22 -13.00 3.58 -26.37
CA GLY A 22 -14.12 3.36 -25.46
C GLY A 22 -14.20 1.91 -24.99
N ILE A 23 -14.13 0.95 -25.92
CA ILE A 23 -14.18 -0.49 -25.60
C ILE A 23 -12.97 -0.91 -24.75
N LEU A 24 -11.77 -0.47 -25.12
CA LEU A 24 -10.54 -0.79 -24.38
C LEU A 24 -10.57 -0.22 -22.97
N SER A 25 -11.13 0.97 -22.77
CA SER A 25 -11.20 1.63 -21.47
C SER A 25 -12.04 0.86 -20.46
N ILE A 26 -13.09 0.15 -20.89
CA ILE A 26 -13.95 -0.65 -20.00
C ILE A 26 -13.16 -1.71 -19.26
N VAL A 27 -12.16 -2.32 -19.91
CA VAL A 27 -11.32 -3.35 -19.32
C VAL A 27 -10.09 -2.75 -18.62
N ALA A 28 -9.48 -1.72 -19.22
CA ALA A 28 -8.23 -1.15 -18.73
C ALA A 28 -8.38 -0.42 -17.38
N VAL A 29 -9.47 0.33 -17.18
CA VAL A 29 -9.67 1.16 -15.98
C VAL A 29 -9.74 0.32 -14.69
N PRO A 30 -10.55 -0.75 -14.58
CA PRO A 30 -10.59 -1.54 -13.34
C PRO A 30 -9.27 -2.25 -13.05
N ILE A 31 -8.59 -2.75 -14.07
CA ILE A 31 -7.28 -3.37 -13.92
C ILE A 31 -6.26 -2.35 -13.37
N TYR A 32 -6.23 -1.15 -13.93
CA TYR A 32 -5.34 -0.08 -13.48
C TYR A 32 -5.58 0.29 -12.00
N ARG A 33 -6.84 0.41 -11.58
CA ARG A 33 -7.19 0.67 -10.19
C ARG A 33 -6.68 -0.41 -9.24
N GLY A 34 -6.79 -1.68 -9.63
CA GLY A 34 -6.26 -2.80 -8.84
C GLY A 34 -4.73 -2.72 -8.67
N TYR A 35 -4.01 -2.38 -9.72
CA TYR A 35 -2.55 -2.20 -9.65
C TYR A 35 -2.14 -1.01 -8.78
N THR A 36 -2.84 0.12 -8.89
CA THR A 36 -2.54 1.29 -8.06
C THR A 36 -2.79 1.03 -6.59
N ARG A 37 -3.86 0.31 -6.22
CA ARG A 37 -4.11 -0.09 -4.83
C ARG A 37 -3.02 -1.01 -4.29
N LYS A 38 -2.58 -2.00 -5.06
CA LYS A 38 -1.46 -2.88 -4.69
C LYS A 38 -0.14 -2.11 -4.53
N ALA A 39 0.13 -1.15 -5.41
CA ALA A 39 1.30 -0.30 -5.30
C ALA A 39 1.27 0.56 -4.02
N MET A 40 0.12 1.14 -3.68
CA MET A 40 -0.04 1.87 -2.41
C MET A 40 0.17 0.96 -1.20
N ALA A 41 -0.36 -0.27 -1.22
CA ALA A 41 -0.19 -1.23 -0.13
C ALA A 41 1.27 -1.62 0.11
N THR A 42 2.14 -1.51 -0.89
CA THR A 42 3.58 -1.76 -0.72
C THR A 42 4.21 -0.81 0.28
N GLU A 43 3.77 0.46 0.34
CA GLU A 43 4.22 1.43 1.34
C GLU A 43 3.89 0.94 2.77
N GLY A 44 2.65 0.48 2.99
CA GLY A 44 2.25 -0.07 4.29
C GLY A 44 2.99 -1.37 4.66
N LYS A 45 3.29 -2.22 3.66
CA LYS A 45 4.12 -3.42 3.91
C LYS A 45 5.55 -3.06 4.29
N THR A 46 6.12 -2.05 3.67
CA THR A 46 7.44 -1.54 4.03
C THR A 46 7.43 -1.00 5.46
N LEU A 47 6.42 -0.22 5.84
CA LEU A 47 6.25 0.30 7.19
C LEU A 47 6.17 -0.85 8.22
N LEU A 48 5.32 -1.84 8.01
CA LEU A 48 5.22 -2.99 8.92
C LEU A 48 6.49 -3.84 8.95
N GLY A 49 7.26 -3.88 7.87
CA GLY A 49 8.58 -4.52 7.82
C GLY A 49 9.61 -3.82 8.70
N THR A 50 9.62 -2.48 8.72
CA THR A 50 10.48 -1.72 9.65
C THR A 50 10.04 -1.90 11.10
N VAL A 51 8.74 -1.93 11.37
CA VAL A 51 8.19 -2.24 12.69
C VAL A 51 8.62 -3.63 13.14
N GLN A 52 8.58 -4.63 12.26
CA GLN A 52 9.05 -5.99 12.57
C GLN A 52 10.52 -6.01 12.97
N THR A 53 11.36 -5.27 12.28
CA THR A 53 12.79 -5.20 12.57
C THR A 53 13.03 -4.52 13.92
N ALA A 54 12.35 -3.42 14.19
CA ALA A 54 12.44 -2.69 15.45
C ALA A 54 11.93 -3.53 16.63
N GLU A 55 10.82 -4.27 16.46
CA GLU A 55 10.30 -5.17 17.49
C GLU A 55 11.26 -6.32 17.84
N LYS A 56 11.90 -6.90 16.82
CA LYS A 56 12.92 -7.93 17.04
C LYS A 56 14.15 -7.38 17.75
N LEU A 57 14.59 -6.17 17.43
CA LEU A 57 15.68 -5.50 18.12
C LEU A 57 15.31 -5.23 19.59
N TYR A 58 14.13 -4.66 19.83
CA TYR A 58 13.62 -4.42 21.16
C TYR A 58 13.53 -5.72 21.99
N PHE A 59 13.10 -6.81 21.36
CA PHE A 59 13.05 -8.12 22.01
C PHE A 59 14.45 -8.63 22.43
N THR A 60 15.50 -8.35 21.65
CA THR A 60 16.87 -8.76 22.02
C THR A 60 17.40 -8.04 23.26
N GLU A 61 16.94 -6.79 23.48
CA GLU A 61 17.36 -5.97 24.63
C GLU A 61 16.52 -6.25 25.89
N PHE A 62 15.21 -6.37 25.72
CA PHE A 62 14.26 -6.42 26.85
C PHE A 62 13.59 -7.79 27.05
N ALA A 63 13.88 -8.78 26.21
CA ALA A 63 13.28 -10.13 26.18
C ALA A 63 11.73 -10.10 26.08
N ASN A 64 11.16 -9.03 25.57
CA ASN A 64 9.72 -8.79 25.46
C ASN A 64 9.42 -7.94 24.21
N PHE A 65 8.24 -8.09 23.62
CA PHE A 65 7.78 -7.22 22.53
C PHE A 65 7.08 -5.99 23.11
N LYS A 66 7.15 -4.87 22.37
CA LYS A 66 6.57 -3.61 22.80
C LYS A 66 5.13 -3.45 22.28
N VAL A 67 4.22 -3.06 23.16
CA VAL A 67 2.86 -2.65 22.75
C VAL A 67 2.89 -1.18 22.34
N ILE A 68 2.38 -0.87 21.16
CA ILE A 68 2.30 0.50 20.63
C ILE A 68 0.86 0.82 20.25
N SER A 69 0.35 1.90 20.80
CA SER A 69 -0.94 2.47 20.43
C SER A 69 -0.76 3.46 19.28
N GLN A 70 -1.73 3.55 18.39
CA GLN A 70 -1.73 4.37 17.16
C GLN A 70 -1.44 5.87 17.36
N THR A 71 -1.52 6.37 18.59
CA THR A 71 -1.41 7.79 18.93
C THR A 71 -0.01 8.26 19.32
N ASN A 72 0.93 7.36 19.61
CA ASN A 72 2.20 7.72 20.22
C ASN A 72 3.37 7.11 19.45
N PHE A 73 3.77 7.76 18.36
CA PHE A 73 4.94 7.38 17.54
C PHE A 73 6.26 7.49 18.29
N ASP A 74 6.30 8.23 19.40
CA ASP A 74 7.50 8.50 20.19
C ASP A 74 7.71 7.50 21.36
N GLU A 75 6.85 6.48 21.52
CA GLU A 75 6.92 5.57 22.66
C GLU A 75 7.88 4.38 22.45
N GLY A 76 9.13 4.64 22.08
CA GLY A 76 10.20 3.69 22.33
C GLY A 76 10.43 2.59 21.30
N LEU A 77 9.80 2.62 20.13
CA LEU A 77 10.28 1.98 18.91
C LEU A 77 10.79 3.06 17.95
N ASP A 78 12.02 2.93 17.50
CA ASP A 78 12.62 3.87 16.56
C ASP A 78 12.08 3.62 15.13
N VAL A 79 10.77 3.88 14.95
CA VAL A 79 10.08 3.75 13.67
C VAL A 79 9.29 5.01 13.39
N ASP A 80 9.72 5.79 12.41
CA ASP A 80 9.01 6.99 11.94
C ASP A 80 8.07 6.65 10.77
N ALA A 81 6.77 6.70 11.01
CA ALA A 81 5.75 6.51 9.97
C ALA A 81 5.36 7.80 9.23
N ARG A 82 5.82 8.97 9.70
CA ARG A 82 5.46 10.28 9.13
C ARG A 82 5.89 10.49 7.67
N PRO A 83 6.99 9.91 7.16
CA PRO A 83 7.36 10.04 5.76
C PRO A 83 6.41 9.34 4.79
N ASN A 84 5.59 8.41 5.27
CA ASN A 84 4.69 7.63 4.45
C ASN A 84 3.45 8.45 4.05
N LYS A 85 3.09 8.38 2.78
CA LYS A 85 1.97 9.15 2.23
C LYS A 85 0.62 8.50 2.53
N TYR A 86 0.54 7.20 2.40
CA TYR A 86 -0.71 6.46 2.47
C TYR A 86 -0.93 5.72 3.79
N PHE A 87 0.15 5.42 4.50
CA PHE A 87 0.13 4.70 5.79
C PHE A 87 0.94 5.48 6.81
N THR A 88 0.27 6.41 7.50
CA THR A 88 0.92 7.35 8.44
C THR A 88 0.97 6.87 9.87
N GLY A 89 0.46 5.67 10.15
CA GLY A 89 0.40 5.14 11.51
C GLY A 89 0.38 3.62 11.56
N PHE A 90 0.76 3.08 12.70
CA PHE A 90 0.69 1.66 12.99
C PHE A 90 0.35 1.42 14.46
N SER A 91 -0.13 0.24 14.79
CA SER A 91 -0.30 -0.23 16.17
C SER A 91 0.31 -1.62 16.31
N VAL A 92 0.82 -1.91 17.50
CA VAL A 92 1.36 -3.22 17.84
C VAL A 92 0.68 -3.75 19.09
N THR A 93 0.16 -4.96 19.00
CA THR A 93 -0.36 -5.74 20.13
C THR A 93 0.50 -6.97 20.32
N THR A 94 0.64 -7.42 21.56
CA THR A 94 1.49 -8.57 21.90
C THR A 94 0.68 -9.71 22.51
N SER A 95 1.07 -10.94 22.22
CA SER A 95 0.49 -12.14 22.80
C SER A 95 1.58 -13.20 23.00
N GLY A 96 2.04 -13.37 24.23
CA GLY A 96 3.15 -14.28 24.55
C GLY A 96 4.42 -13.93 23.75
N ASN A 97 4.93 -14.90 23.00
CA ASN A 97 6.15 -14.74 22.18
C ASN A 97 5.88 -14.23 20.76
N GLN A 98 4.73 -13.61 20.52
CA GLN A 98 4.34 -13.05 19.24
C GLN A 98 3.84 -11.63 19.38
N PHE A 99 3.94 -10.87 18.30
CA PHE A 99 3.32 -9.57 18.15
C PHE A 99 2.50 -9.49 16.85
N THR A 100 1.51 -8.65 16.86
CA THR A 100 0.67 -8.33 15.71
C THR A 100 0.77 -6.84 15.45
N ALA A 101 1.37 -6.46 14.33
CA ALA A 101 1.44 -5.09 13.86
C ALA A 101 0.37 -4.85 12.80
N THR A 102 -0.38 -3.76 12.92
CA THR A 102 -1.44 -3.38 11.99
C THR A 102 -1.26 -1.94 11.53
N THR A 103 -1.59 -1.69 10.27
CA THR A 103 -1.67 -0.34 9.71
C THR A 103 -2.89 -0.22 8.80
N SER A 104 -3.46 0.97 8.75
CA SER A 104 -4.62 1.28 7.90
C SER A 104 -4.28 2.41 6.96
N GLY A 105 -4.64 2.26 5.69
CA GLY A 105 -4.42 3.26 4.68
C GLY A 105 -5.33 4.46 4.82
N SER A 106 -4.81 5.63 4.47
CA SER A 106 -5.51 6.91 4.39
C SER A 106 -5.44 7.47 2.96
N PHE A 107 -6.15 8.55 2.70
CA PHE A 107 -6.21 9.18 1.38
C PHE A 107 -6.59 8.18 0.27
N GLY A 108 -5.78 8.06 -0.78
CA GLY A 108 -6.02 7.14 -1.89
C GLY A 108 -5.96 5.65 -1.54
N ALA A 109 -5.38 5.29 -0.40
CA ALA A 109 -5.32 3.93 0.13
C ALA A 109 -6.42 3.62 1.17
N SER A 110 -7.42 4.50 1.32
CA SER A 110 -8.55 4.28 2.22
C SER A 110 -9.22 2.92 1.98
N GLY A 111 -9.54 2.22 3.07
CA GLY A 111 -10.11 0.87 3.04
C GLY A 111 -9.08 -0.26 2.91
N ILE A 112 -7.80 0.03 2.69
CA ILE A 112 -6.73 -0.97 2.76
C ILE A 112 -6.29 -1.11 4.21
N SER A 113 -6.27 -2.33 4.72
CA SER A 113 -5.72 -2.66 6.03
C SER A 113 -4.72 -3.79 5.90
N LEU A 114 -3.56 -3.62 6.51
CA LEU A 114 -2.47 -4.59 6.48
C LEU A 114 -2.17 -5.05 7.89
N THR A 115 -2.00 -6.34 8.06
CA THR A 115 -1.67 -6.97 9.33
C THR A 115 -0.46 -7.88 9.14
N LEU A 116 0.49 -7.76 10.04
CA LEU A 116 1.67 -8.60 10.14
C LEU A 116 1.70 -9.27 11.51
N VAL A 117 1.67 -10.59 11.53
CA VAL A 117 1.90 -11.38 12.75
C VAL A 117 3.29 -11.99 12.68
N SER A 118 4.12 -11.75 13.67
CA SER A 118 5.47 -12.31 13.75
C SER A 118 5.87 -12.58 15.19
N GLY A 119 6.88 -13.41 15.40
CA GLY A 119 7.36 -13.77 16.71
C GLY A 119 8.87 -13.99 16.75
N LYS A 120 9.37 -14.42 17.92
CA LYS A 120 10.79 -14.72 18.11
C LYS A 120 11.33 -15.74 17.10
N THR A 121 10.58 -16.82 16.88
CA THR A 121 10.96 -17.94 16.00
C THR A 121 9.97 -18.19 14.87
N THR A 122 8.87 -17.43 14.83
CA THR A 122 7.80 -17.62 13.86
C THR A 122 8.05 -16.76 12.63
N ALA A 123 7.96 -17.36 11.45
CA ALA A 123 8.01 -16.63 10.19
C ALA A 123 6.86 -15.60 10.13
N PRO A 124 7.08 -14.44 9.49
CA PRO A 124 6.05 -13.41 9.39
C PRO A 124 4.88 -13.90 8.53
N VAL A 125 3.67 -13.72 9.04
CA VAL A 125 2.42 -13.99 8.32
C VAL A 125 1.75 -12.65 7.99
N TRP A 126 1.42 -12.45 6.71
CA TRP A 126 0.80 -11.25 6.18
C TRP A 126 -0.68 -11.47 5.91
N THR A 127 -1.51 -10.53 6.27
CA THR A 127 -2.92 -10.48 5.91
C THR A 127 -3.26 -9.11 5.35
N ASP A 128 -3.81 -9.09 4.15
CA ASP A 128 -4.16 -7.87 3.41
C ASP A 128 -5.68 -7.83 3.22
N LYS A 129 -6.33 -6.72 3.52
CA LYS A 129 -7.75 -6.45 3.23
C LYS A 129 -7.89 -5.22 2.34
N GLY A 130 -8.91 -5.22 1.48
CA GLY A 130 -9.22 -4.07 0.62
C GLY A 130 -8.34 -3.91 -0.61
N LEU A 131 -7.63 -4.94 -1.06
CA LEU A 131 -6.81 -4.89 -2.27
C LEU A 131 -7.55 -5.27 -3.56
N ASN A 132 -8.68 -5.97 -3.43
CA ASN A 132 -9.42 -6.54 -4.57
C ASN A 132 -10.81 -5.89 -4.77
N ASP A 133 -11.10 -4.79 -4.07
CA ASP A 133 -12.36 -4.04 -4.21
C ASP A 133 -12.26 -2.93 -5.26
#